data_10751559f6069a2488d3610e212f8a12
#
_entry.id   10751559f6069a2488d3610e212f8a12
#
_cell.length_a   1.000
_cell.length_b   1.000
_cell.length_c   1.000
_cell.angle_alpha   90.00
_cell.angle_beta   90.00
_cell.angle_gamma   90.00
#
_symmetry.space_group_name_H-M   'P 1'
#
loop_
_entity.id
_entity.type
_entity.pdbx_description
1 polymer ?
#
loop_
_entity_poly.entity_id
_entity_poly.type
_entity_poly.pdbx_seq_one_letter_code
_entity_poly.pdbx_strand_id
1 'polypeptide(L)'
;MVLPEICVIRHGETEWNRAGRMQGGLDSPLTDLGRAQSRAMARALREVGVLAGVWSALTSPQGRAVETARLALMTLGMQALPEPDLREIAMGDWAGLSRAEITNGWPGPQDEHFLETYARAPGGEGFDALWDRVGRVLSGLTGPTVIVTHGMTSRFLRTRALGWDLDRLDVVQGGQGVLFHIRDGVQHVLPGLQDAAAQGKAGV
;
A
#
# COMPACT_ATOMS: atom_id res chain seq x y z
N MET A 1 16.99 -16.58 -0.21
CA MET A 1 17.27 -15.62 0.88
C MET A 1 16.05 -15.62 1.78
N VAL A 2 16.21 -15.83 3.07
CA VAL A 2 15.07 -15.71 4.00
C VAL A 2 14.86 -14.23 4.23
N LEU A 3 13.67 -13.73 3.88
CA LEU A 3 13.30 -12.33 4.12
C LEU A 3 13.10 -12.11 5.63
N PRO A 4 13.53 -10.96 6.16
CA PRO A 4 13.21 -10.58 7.53
C PRO A 4 11.70 -10.37 7.70
N GLU A 5 11.25 -10.39 8.92
CA GLU A 5 9.87 -10.11 9.29
C GLU A 5 9.47 -8.70 8.85
N ILE A 6 8.31 -8.54 8.21
CA ILE A 6 7.83 -7.22 7.75
C ILE A 6 6.38 -6.97 8.14
N CYS A 7 6.10 -5.72 8.47
CA CYS A 7 4.76 -5.18 8.65
C CYS A 7 4.47 -4.19 7.52
N VAL A 8 3.44 -4.43 6.71
CA VAL A 8 3.10 -3.56 5.58
C VAL A 8 1.78 -2.86 5.85
N ILE A 9 1.77 -1.53 5.71
CA ILE A 9 0.62 -0.65 5.93
C ILE A 9 0.39 0.14 4.64
N ARG A 10 -0.84 0.12 4.11
CA ARG A 10 -1.30 1.09 3.13
C ARG A 10 -1.64 2.40 3.83
N HIS A 11 -1.31 3.55 3.22
CA HIS A 11 -1.72 4.86 3.73
C HIS A 11 -3.21 4.91 4.05
N GLY A 12 -3.59 5.73 5.04
CA GLY A 12 -4.99 5.98 5.41
C GLY A 12 -5.79 6.59 4.27
N GLU A 13 -7.13 6.59 4.41
CA GLU A 13 -8.01 7.19 3.41
C GLU A 13 -7.63 8.65 3.14
N THR A 14 -7.62 9.03 1.84
CA THR A 14 -7.41 10.40 1.39
C THR A 14 -8.70 10.98 0.80
N GLU A 15 -8.75 12.30 0.63
CA GLU A 15 -9.87 12.98 -0.05
C GLU A 15 -10.10 12.41 -1.46
N TRP A 16 -9.04 12.07 -2.18
CA TRP A 16 -9.15 11.46 -3.51
C TRP A 16 -9.59 9.98 -3.47
N ASN A 17 -9.24 9.23 -2.43
CA ASN A 17 -9.82 7.89 -2.25
C ASN A 17 -11.34 7.98 -2.08
N ARG A 18 -11.80 8.89 -1.22
CA ARG A 18 -13.23 9.14 -0.99
C ARG A 18 -13.96 9.61 -2.27
N ALA A 19 -13.29 10.42 -3.08
CA ALA A 19 -13.80 10.89 -4.37
C ALA A 19 -13.64 9.89 -5.53
N GLY A 20 -13.05 8.70 -5.31
CA GLY A 20 -12.84 7.70 -6.34
C GLY A 20 -11.82 8.09 -7.42
N ARG A 21 -10.85 8.98 -7.10
CA ARG A 21 -9.80 9.43 -8.03
C ARG A 21 -8.53 8.61 -7.90
N MET A 22 -7.91 8.32 -9.03
CA MET A 22 -6.61 7.65 -9.12
C MET A 22 -5.50 8.64 -8.77
N GLN A 23 -4.68 8.33 -7.77
CA GLN A 23 -3.65 9.26 -7.33
C GLN A 23 -2.32 9.06 -8.06
N GLY A 24 -1.88 7.81 -8.21
CA GLY A 24 -0.56 7.53 -8.77
C GLY A 24 0.53 8.34 -8.06
N GLY A 25 1.29 9.10 -8.84
CA GLY A 25 2.35 9.99 -8.35
C GLY A 25 1.85 11.28 -7.67
N LEU A 26 0.61 11.67 -7.89
CA LEU A 26 0.01 12.86 -7.25
C LEU A 26 -0.39 12.57 -5.81
N ASP A 27 -0.68 13.61 -5.04
CA ASP A 27 -0.98 13.49 -3.62
C ASP A 27 -2.28 14.19 -3.24
N SER A 28 -2.91 13.71 -2.19
CA SER A 28 -4.14 14.25 -1.62
C SER A 28 -4.11 14.05 -0.10
N PRO A 29 -4.58 15.00 0.70
CA PRO A 29 -4.52 14.92 2.15
C PRO A 29 -5.35 13.76 2.70
N LEU A 30 -4.93 13.23 3.86
CA LEU A 30 -5.72 12.25 4.60
C LEU A 30 -7.04 12.88 5.06
N THR A 31 -8.13 12.10 4.97
CA THR A 31 -9.39 12.43 5.64
C THR A 31 -9.26 12.26 7.17
N ASP A 32 -10.28 12.67 7.93
CA ASP A 32 -10.32 12.36 9.37
C ASP A 32 -10.38 10.88 9.64
N LEU A 33 -11.10 10.10 8.80
CA LEU A 33 -11.08 8.64 8.85
C LEU A 33 -9.68 8.10 8.57
N GLY A 34 -8.99 8.60 7.53
CA GLY A 34 -7.62 8.19 7.20
C GLY A 34 -6.63 8.46 8.33
N ARG A 35 -6.77 9.59 9.02
CA ARG A 35 -5.98 9.88 10.23
C ARG A 35 -6.30 8.94 11.39
N ALA A 36 -7.57 8.61 11.59
CA ALA A 36 -7.99 7.62 12.59
C ALA A 36 -7.46 6.21 12.27
N GLN A 37 -7.57 5.78 11.01
CA GLN A 37 -6.98 4.53 10.51
C GLN A 37 -5.47 4.47 10.79
N SER A 38 -4.76 5.55 10.48
CA SER A 38 -3.30 5.63 10.70
C SER A 38 -2.94 5.48 12.19
N ARG A 39 -3.66 6.15 13.10
CA ARG A 39 -3.43 6.02 14.55
C ARG A 39 -3.75 4.59 15.06
N ALA A 40 -4.78 3.95 14.51
CA ALA A 40 -5.15 2.59 14.91
C ALA A 40 -4.06 1.57 14.57
N MET A 41 -3.22 1.80 13.56
CA MET A 41 -2.08 0.94 13.23
C MET A 41 -1.07 0.82 14.37
N ALA A 42 -0.92 1.86 15.21
CA ALA A 42 -0.03 1.80 16.35
C ALA A 42 -0.39 0.65 17.33
N ARG A 43 -1.67 0.34 17.47
CA ARG A 43 -2.14 -0.80 18.28
C ARG A 43 -1.75 -2.13 17.61
N ALA A 44 -2.07 -2.30 16.32
CA ALA A 44 -1.73 -3.52 15.58
C ALA A 44 -0.22 -3.77 15.56
N LEU A 45 0.61 -2.73 15.41
CA LEU A 45 2.07 -2.85 15.50
C LEU A 45 2.54 -3.33 16.87
N ARG A 46 1.93 -2.85 17.97
CA ARG A 46 2.24 -3.37 19.31
C ARG A 46 1.84 -4.83 19.51
N GLU A 47 0.71 -5.25 18.96
CA GLU A 47 0.24 -6.64 19.00
C GLU A 47 1.21 -7.59 18.27
N VAL A 48 1.86 -7.12 17.21
CA VAL A 48 2.96 -7.85 16.53
C VAL A 48 4.25 -7.88 17.36
N GLY A 49 4.43 -6.94 18.28
CA GLY A 49 5.67 -6.81 19.05
C GLY A 49 6.69 -5.87 18.42
N VAL A 50 6.25 -4.89 17.63
CA VAL A 50 7.14 -3.86 17.05
C VAL A 50 7.69 -2.98 18.15
N LEU A 51 9.03 -2.91 18.25
CA LEU A 51 9.78 -2.17 19.27
C LEU A 51 10.82 -1.26 18.62
N ALA A 52 10.91 -0.01 19.10
CA ALA A 52 11.97 0.90 18.71
C ALA A 52 13.36 0.32 19.06
N GLY A 53 14.33 0.52 18.18
CA GLY A 53 15.69 -0.02 18.32
C GLY A 53 15.85 -1.49 17.87
N VAL A 54 14.76 -2.23 17.67
CA VAL A 54 14.77 -3.58 17.09
C VAL A 54 14.23 -3.55 15.65
N TRP A 55 13.14 -2.86 15.42
CA TRP A 55 12.51 -2.69 14.12
C TRP A 55 12.95 -1.38 13.45
N SER A 56 13.21 -1.45 12.17
CA SER A 56 13.32 -0.27 11.30
C SER A 56 11.96 0.11 10.72
N ALA A 57 11.87 1.31 10.13
CA ALA A 57 10.66 1.73 9.43
C ALA A 57 11.00 2.49 8.16
N LEU A 58 10.33 2.15 7.07
CA LEU A 58 10.42 2.78 5.76
C LEU A 58 9.05 3.33 5.34
N THR A 59 9.03 4.43 4.62
CA THR A 59 7.80 5.00 4.06
C THR A 59 8.01 5.48 2.64
N SER A 60 6.97 5.36 1.81
CA SER A 60 6.92 6.12 0.56
C SER A 60 7.14 7.62 0.83
N PRO A 61 7.84 8.36 -0.04
CA PRO A 61 8.02 9.80 0.13
C PRO A 61 6.76 10.63 -0.14
N GLN A 62 5.67 10.02 -0.63
CA GLN A 62 4.41 10.73 -0.90
C GLN A 62 3.71 11.12 0.40
N GLY A 63 3.20 12.36 0.47
CA GLY A 63 2.72 13.00 1.72
C GLY A 63 1.69 12.19 2.49
N ARG A 64 0.75 11.53 1.82
CA ARG A 64 -0.24 10.64 2.46
C ARG A 64 0.38 9.46 3.18
N ALA A 65 1.47 8.88 2.64
CA ALA A 65 2.19 7.78 3.28
C ALA A 65 3.07 8.29 4.42
N VAL A 66 3.75 9.42 4.25
CA VAL A 66 4.55 10.08 5.28
C VAL A 66 3.69 10.42 6.50
N GLU A 67 2.51 11.04 6.28
CA GLU A 67 1.61 11.39 7.38
C GLU A 67 1.04 10.14 8.06
N THR A 68 0.71 9.10 7.30
CA THR A 68 0.29 7.80 7.86
C THR A 68 1.39 7.20 8.73
N ALA A 69 2.64 7.15 8.24
CA ALA A 69 3.79 6.63 8.99
C ALA A 69 4.00 7.42 10.29
N ARG A 70 3.96 8.76 10.21
CA ARG A 70 4.09 9.62 11.39
C ARG A 70 3.04 9.31 12.45
N LEU A 71 1.76 9.18 12.06
CA LEU A 71 0.67 8.88 12.99
C LEU A 71 0.72 7.46 13.56
N ALA A 72 1.11 6.47 12.74
CA ALA A 72 1.19 5.07 13.15
C ALA A 72 2.38 4.81 14.11
N LEU A 73 3.50 5.51 13.92
CA LEU A 73 4.75 5.23 14.63
C LEU A 73 5.01 6.15 15.82
N MET A 74 4.35 7.32 15.87
CA MET A 74 4.58 8.35 16.90
C MET A 74 4.56 7.80 18.33
N THR A 75 3.55 6.99 18.66
CA THR A 75 3.39 6.44 20.02
C THR A 75 4.28 5.23 20.30
N LEU A 76 5.04 4.76 19.30
CA LEU A 76 6.07 3.73 19.40
C LEU A 76 7.47 4.35 19.53
N GLY A 77 7.60 5.69 19.48
CA GLY A 77 8.88 6.37 19.50
C GLY A 77 9.73 6.12 18.26
N MET A 78 9.10 5.77 17.13
CA MET A 78 9.78 5.43 15.87
C MET A 78 9.54 6.49 14.81
N GLN A 79 10.50 6.60 13.88
CA GLN A 79 10.38 7.41 12.67
C GLN A 79 10.69 6.54 11.46
N ALA A 80 9.93 6.72 10.36
CA ALA A 80 10.18 6.04 9.11
C ALA A 80 11.13 6.86 8.22
N LEU A 81 12.09 6.18 7.60
CA LEU A 81 12.94 6.76 6.57
C LEU A 81 12.22 6.72 5.21
N PRO A 82 12.31 7.79 4.41
CA PRO A 82 11.73 7.78 3.08
C PRO A 82 12.50 6.84 2.15
N GLU A 83 11.76 5.99 1.44
CA GLU A 83 12.25 5.05 0.43
C GLU A 83 11.55 5.33 -0.90
N PRO A 84 12.25 5.90 -1.91
CA PRO A 84 11.64 6.26 -3.19
C PRO A 84 10.99 5.10 -3.95
N ASP A 85 11.51 3.89 -3.81
CA ASP A 85 10.95 2.70 -4.46
C ASP A 85 9.63 2.21 -3.83
N LEU A 86 9.17 2.83 -2.72
CA LEU A 86 7.87 2.58 -2.10
C LEU A 86 6.73 3.48 -2.61
N ARG A 87 6.97 4.41 -3.55
CA ARG A 87 5.91 5.26 -4.13
C ARG A 87 4.85 4.42 -4.84
N GLU A 88 3.63 4.97 -4.98
CA GLU A 88 2.58 4.29 -5.71
C GLU A 88 2.92 4.14 -7.21
N ILE A 89 2.33 3.14 -7.86
CA ILE A 89 2.45 2.96 -9.31
C ILE A 89 2.07 4.26 -10.03
N ALA A 90 2.91 4.68 -10.97
CA ALA A 90 2.59 5.86 -11.77
C ALA A 90 1.47 5.54 -12.76
N MET A 91 0.44 6.40 -12.77
CA MET A 91 -0.76 6.23 -13.59
C MET A 91 -0.73 7.07 -14.87
N GLY A 92 0.42 7.66 -15.23
CA GLY A 92 0.56 8.45 -16.45
C GLY A 92 -0.59 9.45 -16.62
N ASP A 93 -1.22 9.42 -17.78
CA ASP A 93 -2.32 10.34 -18.15
C ASP A 93 -3.58 10.19 -17.27
N TRP A 94 -3.69 9.11 -16.51
CA TRP A 94 -4.84 8.86 -15.63
C TRP A 94 -4.65 9.40 -14.21
N ALA A 95 -3.49 9.95 -13.90
CA ALA A 95 -3.26 10.54 -12.59
C ALA A 95 -4.21 11.72 -12.32
N GLY A 96 -4.97 11.65 -11.23
CA GLY A 96 -5.98 12.65 -10.85
C GLY A 96 -7.38 12.41 -11.45
N LEU A 97 -7.54 11.52 -12.42
CA LEU A 97 -8.85 11.21 -12.99
C LEU A 97 -9.66 10.29 -12.08
N SER A 98 -10.97 10.42 -12.13
CA SER A 98 -11.91 9.47 -11.53
C SER A 98 -12.02 8.21 -12.40
N ARG A 99 -12.48 7.11 -11.82
CA ARG A 99 -12.75 5.88 -12.58
C ARG A 99 -13.73 6.11 -13.73
N ALA A 100 -14.76 6.95 -13.52
CA ALA A 100 -15.74 7.27 -14.56
C ALA A 100 -15.09 8.02 -15.73
N GLU A 101 -14.22 9.02 -15.45
CA GLU A 101 -13.48 9.75 -16.47
C GLU A 101 -12.57 8.81 -17.28
N ILE A 102 -11.90 7.85 -16.61
CA ILE A 102 -11.06 6.84 -17.27
C ILE A 102 -11.91 5.94 -18.16
N THR A 103 -13.00 5.38 -17.65
CA THR A 103 -13.86 4.47 -18.41
C THR A 103 -14.46 5.17 -19.64
N ASN A 104 -14.84 6.44 -19.51
CA ASN A 104 -15.40 7.23 -20.62
C ASN A 104 -14.36 7.60 -21.67
N GLY A 105 -13.16 8.00 -21.25
CA GLY A 105 -12.07 8.43 -22.14
C GLY A 105 -11.26 7.29 -22.75
N TRP A 106 -11.16 6.18 -22.04
CA TRP A 106 -10.41 4.99 -22.44
C TRP A 106 -11.20 3.72 -22.14
N PRO A 107 -12.27 3.43 -22.89
CA PRO A 107 -13.09 2.25 -22.66
C PRO A 107 -12.24 0.97 -22.76
N GLY A 108 -12.41 0.08 -21.79
CA GLY A 108 -11.81 -1.24 -21.75
C GLY A 108 -12.85 -2.35 -21.95
N PRO A 109 -12.45 -3.63 -21.88
CA PRO A 109 -13.37 -4.77 -21.85
C PRO A 109 -14.41 -4.63 -20.72
N GLN A 110 -15.63 -5.16 -20.95
CA GLN A 110 -16.72 -5.07 -19.97
C GLN A 110 -16.40 -5.78 -18.63
N ASP A 111 -15.64 -6.85 -18.72
CA ASP A 111 -15.19 -7.71 -17.60
C ASP A 111 -13.73 -7.46 -17.21
N GLU A 112 -13.18 -6.28 -17.54
CA GLU A 112 -11.80 -5.94 -17.23
C GLU A 112 -11.53 -6.04 -15.72
N HIS A 113 -10.59 -6.90 -15.35
CA HIS A 113 -10.13 -6.97 -13.98
C HIS A 113 -9.39 -5.68 -13.60
N PHE A 114 -9.56 -5.21 -12.34
CA PHE A 114 -8.98 -3.93 -11.92
C PHE A 114 -7.45 -3.86 -12.10
N LEU A 115 -6.73 -4.99 -12.02
CA LEU A 115 -5.29 -5.03 -12.29
C LEU A 115 -4.97 -4.68 -13.75
N GLU A 116 -5.78 -5.15 -14.71
CA GLU A 116 -5.62 -4.83 -16.13
C GLU A 116 -5.79 -3.33 -16.39
N THR A 117 -6.75 -2.69 -15.68
CA THR A 117 -6.90 -1.23 -15.71
C THR A 117 -5.60 -0.54 -15.32
N TYR A 118 -4.92 -0.96 -14.24
CA TYR A 118 -3.63 -0.38 -13.85
C TYR A 118 -2.53 -0.64 -14.88
N ALA A 119 -2.50 -1.84 -15.47
CA ALA A 119 -1.46 -2.23 -16.42
C ALA A 119 -1.50 -1.43 -17.73
N ARG A 120 -2.70 -1.00 -18.18
CA ARG A 120 -2.90 -0.30 -19.46
C ARG A 120 -2.88 1.23 -19.37
N ALA A 121 -2.58 1.82 -18.22
CA ALA A 121 -2.54 3.29 -18.07
C ALA A 121 -1.54 3.93 -19.03
N PRO A 122 -1.98 4.84 -19.94
CA PRO A 122 -1.08 5.46 -20.91
C PRO A 122 -0.01 6.29 -20.22
N GLY A 123 1.25 6.07 -20.55
CA GLY A 123 2.38 6.71 -19.88
C GLY A 123 2.60 6.28 -18.43
N GLY A 124 1.90 5.22 -17.98
CA GLY A 124 2.09 4.63 -16.67
C GLY A 124 3.40 3.87 -16.52
N GLU A 125 3.72 3.48 -15.27
CA GLU A 125 4.97 2.78 -14.94
C GLU A 125 5.03 1.34 -15.48
N GLY A 126 3.88 0.68 -15.53
CA GLY A 126 3.81 -0.75 -15.84
C GLY A 126 4.17 -1.66 -14.67
N PHE A 127 3.81 -2.94 -14.78
CA PHE A 127 3.95 -3.91 -13.69
C PHE A 127 5.39 -4.40 -13.51
N ASP A 128 6.14 -4.57 -14.59
CA ASP A 128 7.54 -5.05 -14.50
C ASP A 128 8.42 -4.06 -13.74
N ALA A 129 8.30 -2.76 -14.03
CA ALA A 129 9.06 -1.73 -13.34
C ALA A 129 8.70 -1.65 -11.85
N LEU A 130 7.39 -1.78 -11.52
CA LEU A 130 6.92 -1.85 -10.14
C LEU A 130 7.46 -3.10 -9.44
N TRP A 131 7.43 -4.25 -10.12
CA TRP A 131 7.96 -5.51 -9.59
C TRP A 131 9.44 -5.42 -9.26
N ASP A 132 10.23 -4.84 -10.14
CA ASP A 132 11.67 -4.67 -9.95
C ASP A 132 11.99 -3.77 -8.77
N ARG A 133 11.31 -2.61 -8.65
CA ARG A 133 11.61 -1.68 -7.56
C ARG A 133 11.19 -2.22 -6.18
N VAL A 134 10.05 -2.91 -6.05
CA VAL A 134 9.70 -3.57 -4.77
C VAL A 134 10.68 -4.69 -4.43
N GLY A 135 11.25 -5.35 -5.43
CA GLY A 135 12.32 -6.33 -5.25
C GLY A 135 13.59 -5.72 -4.67
N ARG A 136 14.00 -4.51 -5.14
CA ARG A 136 15.13 -3.79 -4.56
C ARG A 136 14.89 -3.44 -3.10
N VAL A 137 13.68 -2.95 -2.77
CA VAL A 137 13.30 -2.69 -1.37
C VAL A 137 13.48 -3.94 -0.51
N LEU A 138 12.86 -5.06 -0.91
CA LEU A 138 12.93 -6.31 -0.13
C LEU A 138 14.36 -6.83 0.02
N SER A 139 15.18 -6.78 -1.04
CA SER A 139 16.58 -7.22 -0.98
C SER A 139 17.49 -6.32 -0.13
N GLY A 140 17.10 -5.07 0.08
CA GLY A 140 17.80 -4.12 0.94
C GLY A 140 17.47 -4.23 2.43
N LEU A 141 16.47 -5.04 2.81
CA LEU A 141 16.10 -5.19 4.22
C LEU A 141 17.13 -6.00 4.99
N THR A 142 17.63 -5.44 6.10
CA THR A 142 18.64 -6.08 6.95
C THR A 142 18.07 -6.60 8.27
N GLY A 143 16.81 -6.35 8.57
CA GLY A 143 16.13 -6.77 9.80
C GLY A 143 14.64 -6.50 9.77
N PRO A 144 13.91 -6.78 10.85
CA PRO A 144 12.48 -6.55 10.92
C PRO A 144 12.10 -5.12 10.58
N THR A 145 11.12 -4.93 9.68
CA THR A 145 10.84 -3.60 9.12
C THR A 145 9.34 -3.32 8.98
N VAL A 146 8.92 -2.13 9.44
CA VAL A 146 7.59 -1.57 9.14
C VAL A 146 7.67 -0.78 7.84
N ILE A 147 6.79 -1.08 6.89
CA ILE A 147 6.74 -0.46 5.56
C ILE A 147 5.40 0.24 5.37
N VAL A 148 5.40 1.55 5.17
CA VAL A 148 4.19 2.33 4.86
C VAL A 148 4.22 2.74 3.40
N THR A 149 3.21 2.29 2.64
CA THR A 149 3.16 2.45 1.19
C THR A 149 1.71 2.60 0.69
N HIS A 150 1.41 2.13 -0.51
CA HIS A 150 0.17 2.37 -1.25
C HIS A 150 -0.53 1.08 -1.66
N GLY A 151 -1.65 1.21 -2.37
CA GLY A 151 -2.50 0.07 -2.73
C GLY A 151 -1.80 -0.95 -3.62
N MET A 152 -1.34 -0.53 -4.78
CA MET A 152 -0.68 -1.41 -5.75
C MET A 152 0.72 -1.80 -5.27
N THR A 153 1.52 -0.84 -4.83
CA THR A 153 2.87 -1.10 -4.33
C THR A 153 2.88 -2.08 -3.16
N SER A 154 1.94 -1.97 -2.20
CA SER A 154 1.77 -2.95 -1.13
C SER A 154 1.43 -4.34 -1.64
N ARG A 155 0.54 -4.45 -2.64
CA ARG A 155 0.16 -5.73 -3.23
C ARG A 155 1.37 -6.42 -3.87
N PHE A 156 2.12 -5.72 -4.70
CA PHE A 156 3.34 -6.22 -5.35
C PHE A 156 4.41 -6.64 -4.34
N LEU A 157 4.69 -5.78 -3.38
CA LEU A 157 5.67 -6.04 -2.34
C LEU A 157 5.32 -7.29 -1.53
N ARG A 158 4.04 -7.45 -1.13
CA ARG A 158 3.60 -8.62 -0.37
C ARG A 158 3.58 -9.90 -1.21
N THR A 159 3.16 -9.84 -2.48
CA THR A 159 3.23 -10.98 -3.40
C THR A 159 4.66 -11.51 -3.47
N ARG A 160 5.62 -10.61 -3.69
CA ARG A 160 7.03 -10.97 -3.78
C ARG A 160 7.62 -11.45 -2.45
N ALA A 161 7.21 -10.84 -1.33
CA ALA A 161 7.64 -11.25 0.01
C ALA A 161 7.15 -12.65 0.40
N LEU A 162 6.01 -13.08 -0.15
CA LEU A 162 5.47 -14.43 0.02
C LEU A 162 6.14 -15.46 -0.90
N GLY A 163 7.09 -15.06 -1.75
CA GLY A 163 7.74 -15.93 -2.72
C GLY A 163 6.84 -16.29 -3.91
N TRP A 164 5.82 -15.50 -4.19
CA TRP A 164 4.90 -15.69 -5.32
C TRP A 164 5.29 -14.80 -6.50
N ASP A 165 4.85 -15.18 -7.69
CA ASP A 165 5.04 -14.44 -8.93
C ASP A 165 3.86 -13.52 -9.26
N LEU A 166 3.97 -12.75 -10.32
CA LEU A 166 2.97 -11.75 -10.75
C LEU A 166 1.58 -12.35 -11.05
N ASP A 167 1.52 -13.62 -11.43
CA ASP A 167 0.27 -14.36 -11.68
C ASP A 167 -0.60 -14.55 -10.42
N ARG A 168 -0.02 -14.29 -9.22
CA ARG A 168 -0.72 -14.40 -7.94
C ARG A 168 -1.10 -13.03 -7.34
N LEU A 169 -0.99 -11.94 -8.10
CA LEU A 169 -1.34 -10.60 -7.62
C LEU A 169 -2.81 -10.43 -7.22
N ASP A 170 -3.71 -11.13 -7.87
CA ASP A 170 -5.15 -11.11 -7.62
C ASP A 170 -5.51 -11.75 -6.28
N VAL A 171 -4.74 -12.75 -5.84
CA VAL A 171 -4.95 -13.46 -4.58
C VAL A 171 -4.62 -12.58 -3.37
N VAL A 172 -3.68 -11.64 -3.52
CA VAL A 172 -3.26 -10.74 -2.44
C VAL A 172 -4.28 -9.63 -2.26
N GLN A 173 -5.14 -9.76 -1.26
CA GLN A 173 -6.17 -8.77 -0.98
C GLN A 173 -5.59 -7.40 -0.62
N GLY A 174 -6.26 -6.32 -1.04
CA GLY A 174 -5.97 -4.96 -0.62
C GLY A 174 -6.60 -4.64 0.74
N GLY A 175 -6.49 -3.38 1.14
CA GLY A 175 -7.17 -2.87 2.34
C GLY A 175 -6.57 -1.55 2.81
N GLN A 176 -7.41 -0.69 3.39
CA GLN A 176 -7.00 0.46 4.19
C GLN A 176 -7.40 0.20 5.64
N GLY A 177 -6.64 0.74 6.60
CA GLY A 177 -6.92 0.51 8.00
C GLY A 177 -6.65 -0.93 8.47
N VAL A 178 -5.79 -1.67 7.77
CA VAL A 178 -5.33 -3.02 8.14
C VAL A 178 -3.80 -3.08 8.12
N LEU A 179 -3.23 -3.94 8.95
CA LEU A 179 -1.81 -4.26 8.96
C LEU A 179 -1.63 -5.66 8.34
N PHE A 180 -0.74 -5.76 7.37
CA PHE A 180 -0.30 -7.03 6.82
C PHE A 180 1.06 -7.39 7.43
N HIS A 181 1.08 -8.43 8.24
CA HIS A 181 2.28 -8.94 8.89
C HIS A 181 2.76 -10.20 8.16
N ILE A 182 3.98 -10.18 7.64
CA ILE A 182 4.60 -11.31 6.94
C ILE A 182 5.80 -11.79 7.76
N ARG A 183 5.74 -13.07 8.13
CA ARG A 183 6.78 -13.77 8.86
C ARG A 183 6.88 -15.19 8.34
N ASP A 184 8.09 -15.69 8.11
CA ASP A 184 8.37 -17.06 7.68
C ASP A 184 7.57 -17.47 6.41
N GLY A 185 7.38 -16.52 5.46
CA GLY A 185 6.61 -16.73 4.23
C GLY A 185 5.09 -16.82 4.41
N VAL A 186 4.57 -16.51 5.61
CA VAL A 186 3.14 -16.51 5.92
C VAL A 186 2.65 -15.09 6.19
N GLN A 187 1.52 -14.70 5.58
CA GLN A 187 0.87 -13.43 5.82
C GLN A 187 -0.26 -13.56 6.84
N HIS A 188 -0.22 -12.73 7.86
CA HIS A 188 -1.31 -12.50 8.82
C HIS A 188 -1.89 -11.10 8.60
N VAL A 189 -3.23 -11.00 8.72
CA VAL A 189 -3.93 -9.71 8.59
C VAL A 189 -4.45 -9.31 9.97
N LEU A 190 -3.96 -8.20 10.48
CA LEU A 190 -4.43 -7.64 11.75
C LEU A 190 -5.39 -6.49 11.45
N PRO A 191 -6.63 -6.57 11.96
CA PRO A 191 -7.58 -5.49 11.76
C PRO A 191 -7.15 -4.26 12.56
N GLY A 192 -7.28 -3.11 11.91
CA GLY A 192 -7.23 -1.82 12.56
C GLY A 192 -8.62 -1.19 12.54
N LEU A 193 -8.71 0.06 12.10
CA LEU A 193 -9.97 0.75 11.87
C LEU A 193 -10.33 0.64 10.39
N GLN A 194 -11.29 -0.20 10.06
CA GLN A 194 -11.82 -0.34 8.70
C GLN A 194 -13.07 0.56 8.54
N ASP A 195 -13.28 1.08 7.34
CA ASP A 195 -14.54 1.74 6.99
C ASP A 195 -15.64 0.68 6.86
N ALA A 196 -16.71 0.83 7.63
CA ALA A 196 -17.86 -0.07 7.56
C ALA A 196 -18.51 -0.10 6.15
N ALA A 197 -18.36 0.98 5.36
CA ALA A 197 -18.85 1.07 3.99
C ALA A 197 -17.96 0.31 2.97
N ALA A 198 -16.69 0.01 3.30
CA ALA A 198 -15.77 -0.68 2.40
C ALA A 198 -15.99 -2.21 2.39
N GLN A 199 -16.62 -2.76 3.42
CA GLN A 199 -16.90 -4.21 3.52
C GLN A 199 -17.93 -4.70 2.49
N GLY A 200 -18.74 -3.81 1.92
CA GLY A 200 -19.73 -4.14 0.88
C GLY A 200 -19.19 -4.11 -0.58
N LYS A 201 -17.95 -3.66 -0.79
CA LYS A 201 -17.35 -3.51 -2.14
C LYS A 201 -16.20 -4.49 -2.44
N ALA A 202 -15.91 -5.42 -1.54
CA ALA A 202 -14.86 -6.42 -1.72
C ALA A 202 -15.33 -7.67 -2.50
N GLY A 203 -16.47 -7.61 -3.13
CA GLY A 203 -17.12 -8.72 -3.85
C GLY A 203 -17.72 -8.31 -5.19
N VAL A 204 -17.08 -7.45 -5.97
CA VAL A 204 -17.39 -7.26 -7.40
C VAL A 204 -16.10 -6.92 -8.12
#